data_bd74839e905c967f11ac6a677626ef3f
#
_entry.id   bd74839e905c967f11ac6a677626ef3f
#
_cell.length_a   1.000
_cell.length_b   1.000
_cell.length_c   1.000
_cell.angle_alpha   90.00
_cell.angle_beta   90.00
_cell.angle_gamma   90.00
#
_symmetry.space_group_name_H-M   'P 1'
#
loop_
_entity.id
_entity.type
_entity.pdbx_description
1 polymer ?
#
loop_
_entity_poly.entity_id
_entity_poly.type
_entity_poly.pdbx_seq_one_letter_code
_entity_poly.pdbx_strand_id
1 'polypeptide(L)'
;KVARESRAKARVAANHLLSLINDILEMGKIEDRKITLEHVAFNLKELCDDALVLCKLRASDRGITLLNTSEPYAVDQSMIGSPTHIRRIIINLLDNSIKYNKHGGTVTFSSTVKPLNDAHALFCFTIEDTGIGMAPEFLKHIYEPFAQEGDDARSKFQGTGMGMPIVKSLIDMMGGTIEISSELGVGSTFTVQIPLDIDKN
;
A
#
# COMPACT_ATOMS: atom_id res chain seq x y z
N LYS A 1 17.78 16.10 -29.22
CA LYS A 1 17.79 14.90 -28.35
C LYS A 1 18.01 15.30 -26.88
N VAL A 2 19.09 16.02 -26.55
CA VAL A 2 19.47 16.48 -25.20
C VAL A 2 18.34 17.27 -24.50
N ALA A 3 17.69 18.22 -25.17
CA ALA A 3 16.61 19.03 -24.59
C ALA A 3 15.37 18.19 -24.22
N ARG A 4 15.08 17.12 -24.95
CA ARG A 4 13.96 16.21 -24.67
C ARG A 4 14.24 15.32 -23.45
N GLU A 5 15.48 14.85 -23.33
CA GLU A 5 15.95 14.09 -22.16
C GLU A 5 15.98 14.97 -20.89
N SER A 6 16.48 16.21 -20.99
CA SER A 6 16.48 17.14 -19.87
C SER A 6 15.08 17.48 -19.38
N ARG A 7 14.10 17.67 -20.29
CA ARG A 7 12.69 17.90 -19.92
C ARG A 7 12.07 16.67 -19.25
N ALA A 8 12.39 15.46 -19.72
CA ALA A 8 11.90 14.23 -19.10
C ALA A 8 12.44 14.07 -17.67
N LYS A 9 13.75 14.31 -17.46
CA LYS A 9 14.38 14.28 -16.14
C LYS A 9 13.80 15.34 -15.20
N ALA A 10 13.60 16.57 -15.68
CA ALA A 10 12.99 17.65 -14.90
C ALA A 10 11.56 17.32 -14.47
N ARG A 11 10.75 16.71 -15.35
CA ARG A 11 9.40 16.27 -15.02
C ARG A 11 9.39 15.17 -13.96
N VAL A 12 10.30 14.19 -14.06
CA VAL A 12 10.43 13.13 -13.05
C VAL A 12 10.82 13.72 -11.70
N ALA A 13 11.79 14.65 -11.67
CA ALA A 13 12.21 15.30 -10.43
C ALA A 13 11.09 16.16 -9.82
N ALA A 14 10.34 16.90 -10.63
CA ALA A 14 9.19 17.69 -10.17
C ALA A 14 8.08 16.82 -9.58
N ASN A 15 7.73 15.70 -10.24
CA ASN A 15 6.74 14.77 -9.74
C ASN A 15 7.18 14.11 -8.42
N HIS A 16 8.47 13.79 -8.29
CA HIS A 16 9.03 13.25 -7.06
C HIS A 16 8.95 14.26 -5.90
N LEU A 17 9.31 15.53 -6.17
CA LEU A 17 9.21 16.61 -5.18
C LEU A 17 7.77 16.84 -4.75
N LEU A 18 6.81 16.80 -5.67
CA LEU A 18 5.40 16.94 -5.39
C LEU A 18 4.88 15.79 -4.50
N SER A 19 5.32 14.56 -4.78
CA SER A 19 5.01 13.39 -3.94
C SER A 19 5.56 13.56 -2.53
N LEU A 20 6.83 13.98 -2.38
CA LEU A 20 7.46 14.26 -1.09
C LEU A 20 6.69 15.32 -0.28
N ILE A 21 6.32 16.44 -0.92
CA ILE A 21 5.56 17.50 -0.26
C ILE A 21 4.20 16.97 0.22
N ASN A 22 3.49 16.23 -0.62
CA ASN A 22 2.19 15.65 -0.25
C ASN A 22 2.31 14.66 0.90
N ASP A 23 3.32 13.78 0.88
CA ASP A 23 3.56 12.81 1.95
C ASP A 23 3.92 13.50 3.28
N ILE A 24 4.75 14.56 3.25
CA ILE A 24 5.10 15.34 4.45
C ILE A 24 3.87 16.07 5.01
N LEU A 25 3.07 16.70 4.14
CA LEU A 25 1.84 17.39 4.55
C LEU A 25 0.84 16.42 5.18
N GLU A 26 0.74 15.21 4.65
CA GLU A 26 -0.13 14.21 5.21
C GLU A 26 0.39 13.67 6.54
N MET A 27 1.68 13.38 6.65
CA MET A 27 2.28 12.97 7.92
C MET A 27 2.07 14.04 8.99
N GLY A 28 2.26 15.33 8.65
CA GLY A 28 1.94 16.43 9.56
C GLY A 28 0.48 16.45 9.99
N LYS A 29 -0.47 16.15 9.09
CA LYS A 29 -1.90 16.04 9.45
C LYS A 29 -2.18 14.84 10.37
N ILE A 30 -1.48 13.72 10.17
CA ILE A 30 -1.57 12.54 11.03
C ILE A 30 -1.05 12.88 12.44
N GLU A 31 0.15 13.45 12.55
CA GLU A 31 0.77 13.83 13.82
C GLU A 31 -0.08 14.85 14.60
N ASP A 32 -0.62 15.83 13.90
CA ASP A 32 -1.53 16.83 14.47
C ASP A 32 -2.93 16.28 14.80
N ARG A 33 -3.20 14.99 14.53
CA ARG A 33 -4.53 14.36 14.65
C ARG A 33 -5.64 15.10 13.87
N LYS A 34 -5.27 15.70 12.74
CA LYS A 34 -6.20 16.45 11.86
C LYS A 34 -6.81 15.59 10.76
N ILE A 35 -6.37 14.33 10.62
CA ILE A 35 -7.03 13.38 9.71
C ILE A 35 -8.32 12.90 10.37
N THR A 36 -9.41 13.08 9.65
CA THR A 36 -10.70 12.51 10.01
C THR A 36 -10.97 11.31 9.11
N LEU A 37 -11.11 10.14 9.73
CA LEU A 37 -11.56 8.96 9.01
C LEU A 37 -13.00 9.15 8.55
N GLU A 38 -13.27 8.76 7.31
CA GLU A 38 -14.62 8.68 6.79
C GLU A 38 -15.38 7.57 7.51
N HIS A 39 -16.70 7.72 7.60
CA HIS A 39 -17.59 6.68 8.10
C HIS A 39 -18.78 6.58 7.14
N VAL A 40 -18.52 6.01 5.97
CA VAL A 40 -19.46 5.97 4.85
C VAL A 40 -19.63 4.54 4.35
N ALA A 41 -20.78 4.24 3.77
CA ALA A 41 -21.03 2.96 3.12
C ALA A 41 -20.26 2.88 1.80
N PHE A 42 -19.65 1.75 1.51
CA PHE A 42 -18.90 1.48 0.29
C PHE A 42 -18.85 -0.01 -0.05
N ASN A 43 -18.66 -0.32 -1.32
CA ASN A 43 -18.43 -1.68 -1.80
C ASN A 43 -16.94 -2.02 -1.70
N LEU A 44 -16.61 -2.96 -0.80
CA LEU A 44 -15.22 -3.33 -0.55
C LEU A 44 -14.57 -4.03 -1.75
N LYS A 45 -15.34 -4.85 -2.49
CA LYS A 45 -14.84 -5.53 -3.70
C LYS A 45 -14.46 -4.51 -4.77
N GLU A 46 -15.35 -3.57 -5.06
CA GLU A 46 -15.09 -2.50 -6.04
C GLU A 46 -13.86 -1.68 -5.64
N LEU A 47 -13.71 -1.37 -4.36
CA LEU A 47 -12.55 -0.63 -3.85
C LEU A 47 -11.24 -1.39 -4.11
N CYS A 48 -11.20 -2.70 -3.86
CA CYS A 48 -10.03 -3.54 -4.11
C CYS A 48 -9.74 -3.66 -5.62
N ASP A 49 -10.77 -3.90 -6.43
CA ASP A 49 -10.64 -4.02 -7.87
C ASP A 49 -10.10 -2.72 -8.49
N ASP A 50 -10.61 -1.56 -8.09
CA ASP A 50 -10.12 -0.24 -8.50
C ASP A 50 -8.65 -0.03 -8.15
N ALA A 51 -8.24 -0.38 -6.92
CA ALA A 51 -6.85 -0.26 -6.48
C ALA A 51 -5.91 -1.14 -7.33
N LEU A 52 -6.34 -2.37 -7.63
CA LEU A 52 -5.58 -3.29 -8.47
C LEU A 52 -5.47 -2.79 -9.92
N VAL A 53 -6.56 -2.25 -10.50
CA VAL A 53 -6.55 -1.67 -11.84
C VAL A 53 -5.54 -0.52 -11.93
N LEU A 54 -5.51 0.36 -10.94
CA LEU A 54 -4.55 1.49 -10.89
C LEU A 54 -3.09 1.02 -10.85
N CYS A 55 -2.80 -0.09 -10.14
CA CYS A 55 -1.45 -0.63 -10.00
C CYS A 55 -1.03 -1.52 -11.18
N LYS A 56 -1.99 -2.10 -11.93
CA LYS A 56 -1.72 -3.05 -13.01
C LYS A 56 -0.85 -2.46 -14.13
N LEU A 57 -1.11 -1.21 -14.52
CA LEU A 57 -0.30 -0.53 -15.53
C LEU A 57 1.14 -0.35 -15.06
N ARG A 58 1.33 0.10 -13.81
CA ARG A 58 2.67 0.30 -13.22
C ARG A 58 3.44 -1.02 -13.10
N ALA A 59 2.75 -2.11 -12.75
CA ALA A 59 3.35 -3.45 -12.72
C ALA A 59 3.80 -3.87 -14.13
N SER A 60 2.93 -3.72 -15.13
CA SER A 60 3.23 -4.04 -16.52
C SER A 60 4.43 -3.24 -17.05
N ASP A 61 4.49 -1.94 -16.79
CA ASP A 61 5.59 -1.06 -17.23
C ASP A 61 6.95 -1.48 -16.63
N ARG A 62 6.94 -2.20 -15.50
CA ARG A 62 8.13 -2.74 -14.84
C ARG A 62 8.38 -4.22 -15.13
N GLY A 63 7.55 -4.85 -15.96
CA GLY A 63 7.62 -6.28 -16.26
C GLY A 63 7.26 -7.16 -15.05
N ILE A 64 6.38 -6.69 -14.16
CA ILE A 64 5.90 -7.41 -12.99
C ILE A 64 4.50 -7.97 -13.28
N THR A 65 4.26 -9.20 -12.86
CA THR A 65 2.93 -9.84 -12.95
C THR A 65 2.15 -9.53 -11.66
N LEU A 66 1.03 -8.83 -11.78
CA LEU A 66 0.11 -8.57 -10.67
C LEU A 66 -1.06 -9.55 -10.75
N LEU A 67 -1.21 -10.39 -9.72
CA LEU A 67 -2.25 -11.39 -9.59
C LEU A 67 -3.24 -11.00 -8.49
N ASN A 68 -4.53 -11.28 -8.71
CA ASN A 68 -5.55 -11.26 -7.67
C ASN A 68 -6.04 -12.69 -7.46
N THR A 69 -5.82 -13.22 -6.27
CA THR A 69 -6.24 -14.56 -5.84
C THR A 69 -7.29 -14.50 -4.73
N SER A 70 -7.94 -13.35 -4.56
CA SER A 70 -9.02 -13.20 -3.58
C SER A 70 -10.15 -14.18 -3.91
N GLU A 71 -10.64 -14.86 -2.91
CA GLU A 71 -11.87 -15.63 -3.02
C GLU A 71 -13.07 -14.66 -3.12
N PRO A 72 -14.16 -15.06 -3.80
CA PRO A 72 -15.38 -14.28 -3.74
C PRO A 72 -15.77 -14.04 -2.28
N TYR A 73 -15.99 -12.78 -1.91
CA TYR A 73 -16.45 -12.49 -0.56
C TYR A 73 -17.78 -13.23 -0.32
N ALA A 74 -17.84 -13.96 0.80
CA ALA A 74 -19.03 -14.69 1.19
C ALA A 74 -20.24 -13.77 1.44
N VAL A 75 -20.01 -12.46 1.41
CA VAL A 75 -20.98 -11.42 1.71
C VAL A 75 -20.80 -10.32 0.67
N ASP A 76 -21.78 -10.20 -0.21
CA ASP A 76 -21.93 -9.09 -1.15
C ASP A 76 -22.43 -7.84 -0.39
N GLN A 77 -21.84 -7.57 0.79
CA GLN A 77 -22.30 -6.56 1.70
C GLN A 77 -21.51 -5.27 1.53
N SER A 78 -22.25 -4.17 1.47
CA SER A 78 -21.71 -2.84 1.70
C SER A 78 -21.08 -2.79 3.09
N MET A 79 -19.90 -2.25 3.19
CA MET A 79 -19.20 -2.00 4.45
C MET A 79 -19.26 -0.53 4.80
N ILE A 80 -19.20 -0.20 6.07
CA ILE A 80 -19.07 1.17 6.55
C ILE A 80 -17.66 1.36 7.10
N GLY A 81 -17.01 2.43 6.65
CA GLY A 81 -15.63 2.73 7.05
C GLY A 81 -15.05 3.90 6.26
N SER A 82 -13.73 3.90 6.09
CA SER A 82 -13.00 4.96 5.39
C SER A 82 -12.37 4.46 4.08
N PRO A 83 -13.16 4.42 2.98
CA PRO A 83 -12.71 3.84 1.70
C PRO A 83 -11.49 4.56 1.12
N THR A 84 -11.40 5.89 1.26
CA THR A 84 -10.24 6.64 0.77
C THR A 84 -8.94 6.21 1.43
N HIS A 85 -8.95 6.00 2.74
CA HIS A 85 -7.76 5.61 3.49
C HIS A 85 -7.41 4.12 3.27
N ILE A 86 -8.41 3.23 3.19
CA ILE A 86 -8.20 1.81 2.86
C ILE A 86 -7.58 1.67 1.47
N ARG A 87 -8.11 2.36 0.46
CA ARG A 87 -7.56 2.39 -0.90
C ARG A 87 -6.10 2.85 -0.89
N ARG A 88 -5.78 3.88 -0.11
CA ARG A 88 -4.42 4.39 0.02
C ARG A 88 -3.46 3.38 0.63
N ILE A 89 -3.87 2.66 1.67
CA ILE A 89 -3.06 1.58 2.26
C ILE A 89 -2.75 0.53 1.20
N ILE A 90 -3.77 0.03 0.49
CA ILE A 90 -3.61 -0.99 -0.54
C ILE A 90 -2.66 -0.52 -1.64
N ILE A 91 -2.85 0.70 -2.17
CA ILE A 91 -2.01 1.24 -3.24
C ILE A 91 -0.56 1.43 -2.77
N ASN A 92 -0.33 1.95 -1.55
CA ASN A 92 1.03 2.14 -1.03
C ASN A 92 1.78 0.81 -0.90
N LEU A 93 1.12 -0.23 -0.40
CA LEU A 93 1.73 -1.55 -0.25
C LEU A 93 1.98 -2.21 -1.61
N LEU A 94 1.01 -2.13 -2.55
CA LEU A 94 1.19 -2.64 -3.92
C LEU A 94 2.32 -1.91 -4.66
N ASP A 95 2.37 -0.58 -4.57
CA ASP A 95 3.42 0.22 -5.20
C ASP A 95 4.81 -0.13 -4.64
N ASN A 96 4.93 -0.38 -3.33
CA ASN A 96 6.17 -0.86 -2.72
C ASN A 96 6.55 -2.24 -3.26
N SER A 97 5.63 -3.19 -3.30
CA SER A 97 5.86 -4.55 -3.80
C SER A 97 6.21 -4.59 -5.30
N ILE A 98 5.64 -3.68 -6.10
CA ILE A 98 6.00 -3.50 -7.51
C ILE A 98 7.37 -2.82 -7.66
N LYS A 99 7.62 -1.79 -6.86
CA LYS A 99 8.83 -0.97 -6.93
C LYS A 99 10.08 -1.73 -6.55
N TYR A 100 10.03 -2.51 -5.49
CA TYR A 100 11.15 -3.29 -4.96
C TYR A 100 11.17 -4.74 -5.45
N ASN A 101 10.45 -5.02 -6.54
CA ASN A 101 10.46 -6.33 -7.17
C ASN A 101 11.60 -6.51 -8.18
N LYS A 102 11.85 -7.76 -8.54
CA LYS A 102 12.77 -8.16 -9.61
C LYS A 102 12.02 -8.14 -10.95
N HIS A 103 12.74 -7.83 -12.03
CA HIS A 103 12.16 -7.95 -13.38
C HIS A 103 11.65 -9.39 -13.62
N GLY A 104 10.44 -9.53 -14.13
CA GLY A 104 9.78 -10.84 -14.30
C GLY A 104 9.21 -11.42 -13.01
N GLY A 105 9.26 -10.68 -11.90
CA GLY A 105 8.69 -11.12 -10.64
C GLY A 105 7.17 -10.98 -10.58
N THR A 106 6.60 -11.39 -9.45
CA THR A 106 5.16 -11.45 -9.21
C THR A 106 4.81 -10.66 -7.95
N VAL A 107 3.64 -10.04 -7.97
CA VAL A 107 2.94 -9.50 -6.81
C VAL A 107 1.57 -10.15 -6.76
N THR A 108 1.25 -10.79 -5.66
CA THR A 108 -0.04 -11.45 -5.44
C THR A 108 -0.82 -10.69 -4.37
N PHE A 109 -2.01 -10.25 -4.72
CA PHE A 109 -3.00 -9.70 -3.79
C PHE A 109 -4.04 -10.78 -3.49
N SER A 110 -4.34 -10.96 -2.21
CA SER A 110 -5.47 -11.78 -1.75
C SER A 110 -6.22 -11.07 -0.65
N SER A 111 -7.53 -11.26 -0.59
CA SER A 111 -8.35 -10.63 0.45
C SER A 111 -9.53 -11.50 0.83
N THR A 112 -9.98 -11.34 2.07
CA THR A 112 -11.14 -12.01 2.63
C THR A 112 -11.82 -11.13 3.67
N VAL A 113 -13.10 -11.39 3.92
CA VAL A 113 -13.89 -10.75 4.98
C VAL A 113 -14.33 -11.80 5.97
N LYS A 114 -13.96 -11.64 7.22
CA LYS A 114 -14.35 -12.53 8.33
C LYS A 114 -15.40 -11.84 9.18
N PRO A 115 -16.67 -12.31 9.23
CA PRO A 115 -17.64 -11.74 10.14
C PRO A 115 -17.19 -11.97 11.59
N LEU A 116 -17.24 -10.94 12.41
CA LEU A 116 -16.97 -11.00 13.85
C LEU A 116 -18.28 -11.16 14.63
N ASN A 117 -19.32 -10.50 14.17
CA ASN A 117 -20.70 -10.59 14.65
C ASN A 117 -21.64 -9.99 13.60
N ASP A 118 -22.91 -9.81 13.95
CA ASP A 118 -23.94 -9.28 13.02
C ASP A 118 -23.72 -7.82 12.59
N ALA A 119 -22.85 -7.07 13.27
CA ALA A 119 -22.61 -5.65 13.02
C ALA A 119 -21.20 -5.34 12.54
N HIS A 120 -20.25 -6.25 12.77
CA HIS A 120 -18.83 -6.00 12.53
C HIS A 120 -18.18 -7.15 11.77
N ALA A 121 -17.25 -6.83 10.91
CA ALA A 121 -16.42 -7.76 10.15
C ALA A 121 -14.96 -7.36 10.19
N LEU A 122 -14.07 -8.30 9.98
CA LEU A 122 -12.64 -8.06 9.82
C LEU A 122 -12.28 -8.22 8.34
N PHE A 123 -11.91 -7.12 7.72
CA PHE A 123 -11.31 -7.13 6.39
C PHE A 123 -9.84 -7.52 6.51
N CYS A 124 -9.47 -8.63 5.91
CA CYS A 124 -8.10 -9.13 5.89
C CYS A 124 -7.61 -9.14 4.44
N PHE A 125 -6.44 -8.57 4.18
CA PHE A 125 -5.78 -8.73 2.89
C PHE A 125 -4.29 -8.97 3.04
N THR A 126 -3.72 -9.66 2.07
CA THR A 126 -2.30 -9.99 2.00
C THR A 126 -1.75 -9.57 0.65
N ILE A 127 -0.58 -8.96 0.67
CA ILE A 127 0.21 -8.65 -0.53
C ILE A 127 1.55 -9.37 -0.39
N GLU A 128 1.80 -10.30 -1.31
CA GLU A 128 3.03 -11.09 -1.37
C GLU A 128 3.80 -10.71 -2.63
N ASP A 129 5.09 -10.48 -2.52
CA ASP A 129 5.97 -10.18 -3.64
C ASP A 129 7.19 -11.11 -3.68
N THR A 130 7.71 -11.34 -4.88
CA THR A 130 8.94 -12.08 -5.12
C THR A 130 10.14 -11.15 -5.31
N GLY A 131 10.12 -10.01 -4.63
CA GLY A 131 11.08 -8.93 -4.78
C GLY A 131 12.44 -9.19 -4.16
N ILE A 132 13.13 -8.08 -3.84
CA ILE A 132 14.47 -8.14 -3.24
C ILE A 132 14.42 -8.53 -1.75
N GLY A 133 13.24 -8.48 -1.11
CA GLY A 133 13.09 -8.68 0.32
C GLY A 133 13.76 -7.59 1.14
N MET A 134 13.79 -7.76 2.44
CA MET A 134 14.33 -6.81 3.43
C MET A 134 15.17 -7.53 4.47
N ALA A 135 16.27 -6.90 4.91
CA ALA A 135 17.08 -7.41 6.01
C ALA A 135 16.33 -7.27 7.36
N PRO A 136 16.54 -8.19 8.32
CA PRO A 136 15.90 -8.13 9.64
C PRO A 136 16.15 -6.82 10.39
N GLU A 137 17.32 -6.23 10.20
CA GLU A 137 17.69 -4.94 10.81
C GLU A 137 16.83 -3.80 10.26
N PHE A 138 16.56 -3.79 8.95
CA PHE A 138 15.73 -2.77 8.31
C PHE A 138 14.26 -2.89 8.73
N LEU A 139 13.75 -4.11 8.91
CA LEU A 139 12.37 -4.33 9.37
C LEU A 139 12.05 -3.65 10.70
N LYS A 140 13.06 -3.46 11.58
CA LYS A 140 12.89 -2.76 12.86
C LYS A 140 12.62 -1.26 12.69
N HIS A 141 13.02 -0.71 11.55
CA HIS A 141 12.97 0.72 11.25
C HIS A 141 12.02 1.05 10.09
N ILE A 142 11.31 0.05 9.53
CA ILE A 142 10.49 0.22 8.31
C ILE A 142 9.39 1.29 8.44
N TYR A 143 8.96 1.57 9.66
CA TYR A 143 7.94 2.59 9.95
C TYR A 143 8.53 3.96 10.32
N GLU A 144 9.85 4.09 10.35
CA GLU A 144 10.49 5.38 10.60
C GLU A 144 10.39 6.26 9.34
N PRO A 145 10.07 7.56 9.49
CA PRO A 145 10.05 8.49 8.36
C PRO A 145 11.40 8.51 7.63
N PHE A 146 11.35 8.50 6.30
CA PHE A 146 12.50 8.52 5.41
C PHE A 146 13.41 7.28 5.48
N ALA A 147 13.01 6.22 6.18
CA ALA A 147 13.76 4.97 6.21
C ALA A 147 13.82 4.35 4.81
N GLN A 148 15.04 3.98 4.40
CA GLN A 148 15.33 3.27 3.14
C GLN A 148 16.49 2.32 3.38
N GLU A 149 16.41 1.09 2.84
CA GLU A 149 17.45 0.10 3.00
C GLU A 149 18.62 0.40 2.06
N GLY A 150 19.80 0.75 2.63
CA GLY A 150 21.09 0.93 1.94
C GLY A 150 21.19 2.15 1.03
N ASP A 151 22.43 2.59 0.77
CA ASP A 151 22.72 3.71 -0.14
C ASP A 151 22.42 3.37 -1.60
N ASP A 152 22.55 2.08 -1.99
CA ASP A 152 22.22 1.59 -3.33
C ASP A 152 20.71 1.60 -3.63
N ALA A 153 19.86 1.43 -2.61
CA ALA A 153 18.41 1.50 -2.77
C ALA A 153 17.96 2.93 -3.07
N ARG A 154 18.58 3.94 -2.48
CA ARG A 154 18.32 5.36 -2.77
C ARG A 154 18.64 5.73 -4.22
N SER A 155 19.64 5.10 -4.82
CA SER A 155 20.05 5.37 -6.19
C SER A 155 19.22 4.62 -7.24
N LYS A 156 18.76 3.40 -6.93
CA LYS A 156 18.03 2.53 -7.87
C LYS A 156 16.51 2.66 -7.79
N PHE A 157 15.96 2.91 -6.60
CA PHE A 157 14.52 2.95 -6.37
C PHE A 157 14.12 4.30 -5.77
N GLN A 158 13.68 5.23 -6.61
CA GLN A 158 13.16 6.52 -6.17
C GLN A 158 11.95 6.33 -5.26
N GLY A 159 12.01 6.84 -4.02
CA GLY A 159 10.92 6.82 -3.07
C GLY A 159 11.12 7.82 -1.96
N THR A 160 10.04 8.22 -1.33
CA THR A 160 10.05 9.24 -0.26
C THR A 160 10.46 8.67 1.09
N GLY A 161 10.33 7.34 1.28
CA GLY A 161 10.46 6.70 2.59
C GLY A 161 9.31 7.01 3.56
N MET A 162 8.23 7.64 3.04
CA MET A 162 7.06 8.02 3.85
C MET A 162 5.89 7.05 3.73
N GLY A 163 5.88 6.18 2.73
CA GLY A 163 4.75 5.28 2.46
C GLY A 163 4.43 4.35 3.63
N MET A 164 5.42 3.70 4.23
CA MET A 164 5.21 2.77 5.34
C MET A 164 4.81 3.44 6.65
N PRO A 165 5.42 4.57 7.08
CA PRO A 165 4.90 5.36 8.20
C PRO A 165 3.44 5.75 8.05
N ILE A 166 3.04 6.24 6.87
CA ILE A 166 1.64 6.62 6.58
C ILE A 166 0.72 5.39 6.67
N VAL A 167 1.09 4.27 6.05
CA VAL A 167 0.32 3.01 6.13
C VAL A 167 0.10 2.59 7.57
N LYS A 168 1.17 2.55 8.39
CA LYS A 168 1.08 2.17 9.81
C LYS A 168 0.13 3.08 10.57
N SER A 169 0.29 4.39 10.41
CA SER A 169 -0.54 5.38 11.10
C SER A 169 -2.02 5.27 10.72
N LEU A 170 -2.34 5.08 9.44
CA LEU A 170 -3.72 4.92 8.98
C LEU A 170 -4.36 3.64 9.51
N ILE A 171 -3.61 2.52 9.51
CA ILE A 171 -4.07 1.26 10.08
C ILE A 171 -4.34 1.39 11.57
N ASP A 172 -3.43 2.02 12.32
CA ASP A 172 -3.60 2.24 13.76
C ASP A 172 -4.81 3.12 14.07
N MET A 173 -5.04 4.18 13.29
CA MET A 173 -6.22 5.03 13.43
C MET A 173 -7.53 4.28 13.18
N MET A 174 -7.53 3.26 12.32
CA MET A 174 -8.68 2.40 12.06
C MET A 174 -8.80 1.22 13.04
N GLY A 175 -7.92 1.12 14.04
CA GLY A 175 -7.91 0.01 14.99
C GLY A 175 -7.49 -1.32 14.37
N GLY A 176 -6.81 -1.28 13.24
CA GLY A 176 -6.32 -2.45 12.52
C GLY A 176 -4.92 -2.90 12.94
N THR A 177 -4.41 -3.90 12.26
CA THR A 177 -3.05 -4.44 12.43
C THR A 177 -2.37 -4.66 11.09
N ILE A 178 -1.03 -4.57 11.08
CA ILE A 178 -0.19 -4.96 9.96
C ILE A 178 0.95 -5.83 10.46
N GLU A 179 1.16 -6.97 9.78
CA GLU A 179 2.29 -7.87 10.00
C GLU A 179 3.11 -7.93 8.71
N ILE A 180 4.43 -7.96 8.87
CA ILE A 180 5.38 -8.03 7.74
C ILE A 180 6.30 -9.22 7.97
N SER A 181 6.37 -10.09 6.97
CA SER A 181 7.37 -11.15 6.86
C SER A 181 8.20 -10.88 5.61
N SER A 182 9.52 -10.88 5.74
CA SER A 182 10.40 -10.64 4.60
C SER A 182 11.73 -11.37 4.77
N GLU A 183 12.27 -11.84 3.65
CA GLU A 183 13.58 -12.48 3.57
C GLU A 183 14.36 -11.88 2.41
N LEU A 184 15.58 -11.43 2.69
CA LEU A 184 16.45 -10.79 1.72
C LEU A 184 16.74 -11.74 0.54
N GLY A 185 16.51 -11.28 -0.67
CA GLY A 185 16.66 -12.06 -1.89
C GLY A 185 15.47 -12.94 -2.26
N VAL A 186 14.48 -13.13 -1.38
CA VAL A 186 13.28 -13.95 -1.60
C VAL A 186 12.07 -13.09 -1.93
N GLY A 187 11.69 -12.16 -1.05
CA GLY A 187 10.54 -11.28 -1.20
C GLY A 187 9.94 -10.86 0.13
N SER A 188 8.74 -10.27 0.08
CA SER A 188 8.04 -9.78 1.26
C SER A 188 6.56 -10.15 1.24
N THR A 189 5.98 -10.29 2.42
CA THR A 189 4.55 -10.51 2.63
C THR A 189 4.04 -9.49 3.65
N PHE A 190 3.04 -8.73 3.26
CA PHE A 190 2.33 -7.77 4.09
C PHE A 190 0.92 -8.30 4.36
N THR A 191 0.58 -8.54 5.63
CA THR A 191 -0.75 -8.97 6.04
C THR A 191 -1.41 -7.87 6.87
N VAL A 192 -2.55 -7.38 6.41
CA VAL A 192 -3.30 -6.27 7.02
C VAL A 192 -4.67 -6.75 7.45
N GLN A 193 -5.11 -6.31 8.63
CA GLN A 193 -6.45 -6.57 9.15
C GLN A 193 -7.07 -5.24 9.60
N ILE A 194 -8.25 -4.94 9.11
CA ILE A 194 -8.99 -3.70 9.43
C ILE A 194 -10.41 -4.07 9.86
N PRO A 195 -10.83 -3.68 11.07
CA PRO A 195 -12.22 -3.83 11.49
C PRO A 195 -13.11 -2.85 10.70
N LEU A 196 -14.26 -3.34 10.24
CA LEU A 196 -15.25 -2.57 9.52
C LEU A 196 -16.64 -2.86 10.08
N ASP A 197 -17.54 -1.89 9.95
CA ASP A 197 -18.94 -2.10 10.24
C ASP A 197 -19.66 -2.68 9.01
N ILE A 198 -20.65 -3.54 9.25
CA ILE A 198 -21.47 -4.11 8.18
C ILE A 198 -22.65 -3.18 7.95
N ASP A 199 -22.83 -2.71 6.70
CA ASP A 199 -24.01 -1.95 6.32
C ASP A 199 -25.23 -2.89 6.22
N LYS A 200 -26.27 -2.61 6.99
CA LYS A 200 -27.50 -3.41 7.04
C LYS A 200 -28.65 -2.81 6.22
N ASN A 201 -28.38 -1.73 5.46
CA ASN A 201 -29.39 -1.05 4.64
C ASN A 201 -29.49 -1.63 3.24
#